data_ae3f3e62b22902f3c2cf23a15746b5a6
#
_entry.id   ae3f3e62b22902f3c2cf23a15746b5a6
#
_cell.length_a   1.000
_cell.length_b   1.000
_cell.length_c   1.000
_cell.angle_alpha   90.00
_cell.angle_beta   90.00
_cell.angle_gamma   90.00
#
_symmetry.space_group_name_H-M   'P 1'
#
loop_
_entity.id
_entity.type
_entity.pdbx_description
1 polymer ?
#
loop_
_entity_poly.entity_id
_entity_poly.type
_entity_poly.pdbx_seq_one_letter_code
_entity_poly.pdbx_strand_id
1 'polypeptide(L)'
;DAMQTPPSGHYVPHAHPVMFDFLAAPLYIRLSPYKLSVRNVRTGLSINEVPEIALSRGVNSRILDIGDKAALHRSSKTAIVLNPFDHPRSLVSDFTTGQRVLKAFVRQLGKRSRFRLAHRIVLHPQGEPVGGYTQIEIRALHELGHGIGASSVVVWQGPELTNEQILTRRYPTTGQLLE
;
A
#
# COMPACT_ATOMS: atom_id res chain seq x y z
N ASP A 1 -40.98 32.36 32.08
CA ASP A 1 -40.19 32.22 30.85
C ASP A 1 -39.20 31.07 31.01
N ALA A 2 -39.56 29.91 30.48
CA ALA A 2 -38.75 28.72 30.54
C ALA A 2 -37.87 28.64 29.30
N MET A 3 -36.54 28.79 29.47
CA MET A 3 -35.56 28.53 28.42
C MET A 3 -35.49 27.02 28.17
N GLN A 4 -35.94 26.58 27.00
CA GLN A 4 -35.75 25.24 26.47
C GLN A 4 -34.35 25.13 25.89
N THR A 5 -33.55 24.22 26.44
CA THR A 5 -32.29 23.79 25.87
C THR A 5 -32.55 22.82 24.69
N PRO A 6 -31.84 22.96 23.54
CA PRO A 6 -32.02 22.01 22.44
C PRO A 6 -31.36 20.66 22.78
N PRO A 7 -31.89 19.54 22.22
CA PRO A 7 -31.38 18.22 22.49
C PRO A 7 -30.01 18.01 21.82
N SER A 8 -29.08 17.49 22.59
CA SER A 8 -27.76 17.04 22.12
C SER A 8 -27.92 15.92 21.10
N GLY A 9 -27.62 16.25 19.85
CA GLY A 9 -27.58 15.27 18.76
C GLY A 9 -26.48 14.23 19.03
N HIS A 10 -26.89 13.01 19.31
CA HIS A 10 -25.96 11.87 19.33
C HIS A 10 -25.52 11.60 17.91
N TYR A 11 -24.24 11.84 17.64
CA TYR A 11 -23.57 11.35 16.43
C TYR A 11 -23.56 9.81 16.49
N VAL A 12 -24.44 9.19 15.73
CA VAL A 12 -24.41 7.75 15.50
C VAL A 12 -23.43 7.49 14.34
N PRO A 13 -22.27 6.88 14.58
CA PRO A 13 -21.40 6.51 13.47
C PRO A 13 -22.13 5.49 12.60
N HIS A 14 -22.35 5.83 11.34
CA HIS A 14 -22.92 4.92 10.36
C HIS A 14 -22.03 3.67 10.29
N ALA A 15 -22.51 2.60 10.89
CA ALA A 15 -21.93 1.27 10.73
C ALA A 15 -22.12 0.86 9.27
N HIS A 16 -21.06 0.99 8.47
CA HIS A 16 -21.02 0.37 7.16
C HIS A 16 -21.14 -1.15 7.33
N PRO A 17 -21.92 -1.83 6.47
CA PRO A 17 -22.22 -3.25 6.66
C PRO A 17 -20.94 -4.07 6.56
N VAL A 18 -20.55 -4.65 7.68
CA VAL A 18 -19.35 -5.52 7.88
C VAL A 18 -19.43 -6.82 7.06
N MET A 19 -20.52 -7.05 6.33
CA MET A 19 -20.83 -8.34 5.72
C MET A 19 -20.03 -8.65 4.44
N PHE A 20 -19.45 -7.64 3.76
CA PHE A 20 -18.63 -7.83 2.57
C PHE A 20 -17.11 -7.89 2.85
N ASP A 21 -16.67 -7.50 4.04
CA ASP A 21 -15.26 -7.52 4.45
C ASP A 21 -14.72 -8.95 4.64
N PHE A 22 -15.62 -9.94 4.74
CA PHE A 22 -15.27 -11.35 4.91
C PHE A 22 -14.75 -12.03 3.63
N LEU A 23 -15.05 -11.48 2.46
CA LEU A 23 -14.72 -12.12 1.17
C LEU A 23 -13.39 -11.63 0.57
N ALA A 24 -12.90 -10.46 0.97
CA ALA A 24 -11.63 -9.92 0.50
C ALA A 24 -10.56 -10.03 1.59
N ALA A 25 -9.44 -10.66 1.24
CA ALA A 25 -8.31 -10.76 2.15
C ALA A 25 -7.56 -9.43 2.25
N PRO A 26 -7.25 -8.92 3.45
CA PRO A 26 -6.39 -7.76 3.59
C PRO A 26 -5.01 -8.03 2.97
N LEU A 27 -4.44 -7.00 2.37
CA LEU A 27 -3.05 -7.04 1.93
C LEU A 27 -2.16 -6.31 2.93
N TYR A 28 -1.02 -6.91 3.21
CA TYR A 28 0.05 -6.28 3.95
C TYR A 28 1.20 -5.97 3.01
N ILE A 29 1.50 -4.69 2.84
CA ILE A 29 2.52 -4.20 1.91
C ILE A 29 3.62 -3.55 2.71
N ARG A 30 4.82 -4.14 2.69
CA ARG A 30 6.03 -3.53 3.24
C ARG A 30 6.84 -2.95 2.10
N LEU A 31 7.23 -1.70 2.23
CA LEU A 31 7.84 -0.92 1.17
C LEU A 31 9.12 -0.25 1.64
N SER A 32 10.20 -0.51 0.91
CA SER A 32 11.48 0.19 1.02
C SER A 32 12.05 0.44 -0.38
N PRO A 33 13.10 1.26 -0.53
CA PRO A 33 13.80 1.42 -1.81
C PRO A 33 14.33 0.10 -2.40
N TYR A 34 14.63 -0.86 -1.54
CA TYR A 34 15.33 -2.10 -1.94
C TYR A 34 14.42 -3.32 -1.96
N LYS A 35 13.24 -3.24 -1.34
CA LYS A 35 12.36 -4.39 -1.20
C LYS A 35 10.91 -3.98 -1.10
N LEU A 36 10.10 -4.60 -1.94
CA LEU A 36 8.65 -4.57 -1.87
C LEU A 36 8.15 -5.97 -1.53
N SER A 37 7.41 -6.07 -0.43
CA SER A 37 6.73 -7.29 0.00
C SER A 37 5.23 -7.06 -0.05
N VAL A 38 4.51 -7.87 -0.82
CA VAL A 38 3.05 -7.86 -0.86
C VAL A 38 2.56 -9.22 -0.38
N ARG A 39 1.85 -9.26 0.74
CA ARG A 39 1.36 -10.48 1.38
C ARG A 39 -0.16 -10.45 1.51
N ASN A 40 -0.80 -11.51 1.06
CA ASN A 40 -2.20 -11.79 1.38
C ASN A 40 -2.27 -12.33 2.81
N VAL A 41 -2.92 -11.60 3.71
CA VAL A 41 -2.91 -11.88 5.14
C VAL A 41 -3.67 -13.16 5.50
N ARG A 42 -4.65 -13.58 4.68
CA ARG A 42 -5.43 -14.81 4.93
C ARG A 42 -4.72 -16.07 4.46
N THR A 43 -4.15 -16.00 3.25
CA THR A 43 -3.56 -17.20 2.62
C THR A 43 -2.08 -17.35 2.90
N GLY A 44 -1.41 -16.29 3.37
CA GLY A 44 0.04 -16.25 3.55
C GLY A 44 0.82 -16.13 2.24
N LEU A 45 0.16 -16.18 1.07
CA LEU A 45 0.82 -15.98 -0.21
C LEU A 45 1.50 -14.61 -0.25
N SER A 46 2.75 -14.57 -0.68
CA SER A 46 3.52 -13.34 -0.77
C SER A 46 4.38 -13.27 -2.02
N ILE A 47 4.70 -12.05 -2.40
CA ILE A 47 5.72 -11.69 -3.38
C ILE A 47 6.72 -10.79 -2.67
N ASN A 48 8.02 -11.08 -2.84
CA ASN A 48 9.09 -10.32 -2.21
C ASN A 48 10.17 -10.11 -3.26
N GLU A 49 10.22 -8.93 -3.84
CA GLU A 49 11.14 -8.57 -4.92
C GLU A 49 11.56 -7.09 -4.79
N VAL A 50 12.48 -6.62 -5.61
CA VAL A 50 12.81 -5.19 -5.69
C VAL A 50 11.62 -4.39 -6.26
N PRO A 51 11.34 -3.16 -5.82
CA PRO A 51 10.22 -2.35 -6.32
C PRO A 51 10.53 -1.69 -7.67
N GLU A 52 11.02 -2.46 -8.61
CA GLU A 52 11.40 -1.98 -9.95
C GLU A 52 10.33 -2.31 -10.99
N ILE A 53 10.29 -1.48 -12.03
CA ILE A 53 9.43 -1.67 -13.20
C ILE A 53 10.21 -1.38 -14.48
N ALA A 54 10.15 -2.29 -15.42
CA ALA A 54 10.65 -2.10 -16.78
C ALA A 54 9.50 -1.65 -17.68
N LEU A 55 9.67 -0.52 -18.32
CA LEU A 55 8.72 0.10 -19.23
C LEU A 55 9.27 0.19 -20.65
N SER A 56 8.44 -0.03 -21.65
CA SER A 56 8.82 0.31 -23.02
C SER A 56 8.97 1.82 -23.18
N ARG A 57 9.95 2.25 -23.97
CA ARG A 57 10.09 3.67 -24.34
C ARG A 57 8.96 4.09 -25.28
N GLY A 58 8.58 5.37 -25.22
CA GLY A 58 7.56 5.97 -26.07
C GLY A 58 6.35 6.51 -25.32
N VAL A 59 5.46 7.17 -26.05
CA VAL A 59 4.30 7.89 -25.49
C VAL A 59 3.33 6.94 -24.77
N ASN A 60 3.16 5.72 -25.28
CA ASN A 60 2.29 4.69 -24.69
C ASN A 60 3.14 3.61 -24.01
N SER A 61 3.90 3.97 -22.98
CA SER A 61 4.78 3.04 -22.28
C SER A 61 4.00 1.87 -21.67
N ARG A 62 4.41 0.63 -22.03
CA ARG A 62 3.84 -0.63 -21.52
C ARG A 62 4.76 -1.20 -20.46
N ILE A 63 4.19 -1.88 -19.48
CA ILE A 63 4.96 -2.66 -18.51
C ILE A 63 5.49 -3.90 -19.24
N LEU A 64 6.80 -4.06 -19.25
CA LEU A 64 7.51 -5.22 -19.78
C LEU A 64 7.71 -6.26 -18.70
N ASP A 65 8.27 -5.85 -17.56
CA ASP A 65 8.50 -6.68 -16.40
C ASP A 65 8.45 -5.84 -15.11
N ILE A 66 8.33 -6.53 -13.97
CA ILE A 66 8.38 -5.94 -12.63
C ILE A 66 9.29 -6.77 -11.72
N GLY A 67 9.72 -6.17 -10.63
CA GLY A 67 10.53 -6.81 -9.62
C GLY A 67 11.90 -7.18 -10.16
N ASP A 68 12.41 -8.31 -9.72
CA ASP A 68 13.76 -8.79 -10.07
C ASP A 68 13.95 -8.97 -11.60
N LYS A 69 12.88 -9.27 -12.32
CA LYS A 69 12.91 -9.40 -13.78
C LYS A 69 13.08 -8.08 -14.51
N ALA A 70 12.72 -6.96 -13.89
CA ALA A 70 12.91 -5.65 -14.50
C ALA A 70 14.39 -5.39 -14.81
N ALA A 71 15.31 -5.92 -14.00
CA ALA A 71 16.75 -5.79 -14.21
C ALA A 71 17.23 -6.34 -15.56
N LEU A 72 16.54 -7.33 -16.15
CA LEU A 72 16.88 -7.91 -17.45
C LEU A 72 16.81 -6.88 -18.59
N HIS A 73 16.05 -5.80 -18.39
CA HIS A 73 15.86 -4.74 -19.38
C HIS A 73 16.84 -3.57 -19.25
N ARG A 74 17.76 -3.57 -18.28
CA ARG A 74 18.68 -2.43 -18.05
C ARG A 74 19.57 -2.11 -19.25
N SER A 75 19.97 -3.12 -20.02
CA SER A 75 20.82 -2.95 -21.22
C SER A 75 19.99 -2.72 -22.49
N SER A 76 18.68 -2.71 -22.43
CA SER A 76 17.82 -2.55 -23.59
C SER A 76 17.72 -1.08 -24.02
N LYS A 77 17.92 -0.83 -25.34
CA LYS A 77 17.72 0.50 -25.93
C LYS A 77 16.23 0.90 -26.01
N THR A 78 15.31 -0.07 -25.97
CA THR A 78 13.87 0.14 -26.13
C THR A 78 13.10 0.13 -24.82
N ALA A 79 13.78 -0.09 -23.69
CA ALA A 79 13.20 -0.10 -22.37
C ALA A 79 13.85 0.93 -21.45
N ILE A 80 13.16 1.23 -20.35
CA ILE A 80 13.66 1.97 -19.20
C ILE A 80 13.27 1.22 -17.94
N VAL A 81 14.22 1.08 -16.99
CA VAL A 81 13.97 0.49 -15.68
C VAL A 81 13.95 1.62 -14.65
N LEU A 82 12.90 1.67 -13.87
CA LEU A 82 12.65 2.70 -12.86
C LEU A 82 12.37 2.05 -11.50
N ASN A 83 12.89 2.70 -10.45
CA ASN A 83 12.49 2.43 -9.08
C ASN A 83 11.88 3.73 -8.51
N PRO A 84 10.56 3.81 -8.37
CA PRO A 84 9.88 5.02 -7.92
C PRO A 84 10.01 5.27 -6.41
N PHE A 85 10.68 4.38 -5.70
CA PHE A 85 10.87 4.45 -4.25
C PHE A 85 12.34 4.66 -3.85
N ASP A 86 13.22 4.82 -4.83
CA ASP A 86 14.65 5.05 -4.61
C ASP A 86 14.97 6.54 -4.73
N HIS A 87 14.80 7.26 -3.62
CA HIS A 87 15.17 8.66 -3.51
C HIS A 87 15.74 8.95 -2.12
N PRO A 88 16.81 9.75 -2.02
CA PRO A 88 17.51 9.98 -0.75
C PRO A 88 16.72 10.72 0.32
N ARG A 89 15.63 11.42 -0.05
CA ARG A 89 14.86 12.27 0.87
C ARG A 89 13.41 11.89 1.04
N SER A 90 12.87 11.06 0.17
CA SER A 90 11.45 10.70 0.20
C SER A 90 11.27 9.28 -0.26
N LEU A 91 10.48 8.51 0.45
CA LEU A 91 10.19 7.12 0.04
C LEU A 91 9.47 7.06 -1.32
N VAL A 92 8.68 8.07 -1.67
CA VAL A 92 7.96 8.13 -2.95
C VAL A 92 8.54 9.25 -3.80
N SER A 93 9.35 8.91 -4.79
CA SER A 93 9.97 9.88 -5.72
C SER A 93 9.12 10.14 -6.97
N ASP A 94 8.41 9.11 -7.44
CA ASP A 94 7.49 9.17 -8.57
C ASP A 94 6.18 8.46 -8.20
N PHE A 95 5.18 9.24 -7.86
CA PHE A 95 3.89 8.74 -7.42
C PHE A 95 3.19 7.89 -8.50
N THR A 96 3.17 8.37 -9.74
CA THR A 96 2.48 7.69 -10.85
C THR A 96 3.13 6.34 -11.14
N THR A 97 4.45 6.29 -11.21
CA THR A 97 5.19 5.04 -11.43
C THR A 97 5.07 4.13 -10.20
N GLY A 98 5.11 4.69 -8.98
CA GLY A 98 4.89 3.94 -7.74
C GLY A 98 3.53 3.23 -7.71
N GLN A 99 2.49 3.93 -8.13
CA GLN A 99 1.14 3.35 -8.25
C GLN A 99 1.10 2.23 -9.29
N ARG A 100 1.79 2.37 -10.42
CA ARG A 100 1.90 1.32 -11.46
C ARG A 100 2.63 0.08 -10.92
N VAL A 101 3.74 0.27 -10.19
CA VAL A 101 4.48 -0.82 -9.54
C VAL A 101 3.57 -1.58 -8.58
N LEU A 102 2.97 -0.89 -7.61
CA LEU A 102 2.09 -1.52 -6.62
C LEU A 102 0.92 -2.27 -7.28
N LYS A 103 0.25 -1.65 -8.28
CA LYS A 103 -0.81 -2.32 -9.05
C LYS A 103 -0.33 -3.60 -9.73
N ALA A 104 0.86 -3.57 -10.30
CA ALA A 104 1.41 -4.72 -11.02
C ALA A 104 1.72 -5.88 -10.04
N PHE A 105 2.31 -5.58 -8.89
CA PHE A 105 2.58 -6.57 -7.84
C PHE A 105 1.30 -7.18 -7.27
N VAL A 106 0.32 -6.33 -6.96
CA VAL A 106 -0.99 -6.79 -6.47
C VAL A 106 -1.69 -7.69 -7.50
N ARG A 107 -1.64 -7.33 -8.79
CA ARG A 107 -2.18 -8.17 -9.89
C ARG A 107 -1.42 -9.49 -10.01
N GLN A 108 -0.10 -9.49 -9.86
CA GLN A 108 0.71 -10.71 -9.91
C GLN A 108 0.36 -11.65 -8.75
N LEU A 109 0.19 -11.11 -7.54
CA LEU A 109 -0.30 -11.88 -6.39
C LEU A 109 -1.70 -12.42 -6.65
N GLY A 110 -2.60 -11.61 -7.24
CA GLY A 110 -3.97 -11.99 -7.54
C GLY A 110 -4.09 -13.14 -8.54
N LYS A 111 -3.18 -13.22 -9.53
CA LYS A 111 -3.13 -14.36 -10.46
C LYS A 111 -2.80 -15.69 -9.76
N ARG A 112 -2.15 -15.62 -8.60
CA ARG A 112 -1.81 -16.78 -7.76
C ARG A 112 -2.90 -17.09 -6.71
N SER A 113 -3.87 -16.18 -6.54
CA SER A 113 -4.94 -16.29 -5.54
C SER A 113 -6.30 -16.48 -6.22
N ARG A 114 -7.12 -17.40 -5.68
CA ARG A 114 -8.51 -17.60 -6.11
C ARG A 114 -9.47 -16.50 -5.62
N PHE A 115 -9.01 -15.61 -4.76
CA PHE A 115 -9.84 -14.60 -4.11
C PHE A 115 -9.65 -13.21 -4.73
N ARG A 116 -10.74 -12.46 -4.84
CA ARG A 116 -10.69 -11.02 -5.20
C ARG A 116 -9.85 -10.27 -4.19
N LEU A 117 -8.98 -9.39 -4.70
CA LEU A 117 -8.03 -8.67 -3.88
C LEU A 117 -8.65 -7.41 -3.27
N ALA A 118 -8.38 -7.28 -2.05
CA ALA A 118 -8.27 -6.22 -1.06
C ALA A 118 -9.24 -5.05 -1.13
N HIS A 119 -10.22 -5.09 -0.25
CA HIS A 119 -10.86 -3.85 0.21
C HIS A 119 -10.00 -3.10 1.26
N ARG A 120 -9.06 -3.78 1.92
CA ARG A 120 -8.20 -3.19 2.95
C ARG A 120 -6.72 -3.46 2.68
N ILE A 121 -5.92 -2.41 2.80
CA ILE A 121 -4.47 -2.48 2.71
C ILE A 121 -3.86 -1.92 3.99
N VAL A 122 -2.88 -2.62 4.53
CA VAL A 122 -1.94 -2.08 5.52
C VAL A 122 -0.63 -1.84 4.79
N LEU A 123 -0.28 -0.56 4.62
CA LEU A 123 0.97 -0.13 4.02
C LEU A 123 1.96 0.16 5.15
N HIS A 124 3.11 -0.49 5.09
CA HIS A 124 4.17 -0.37 6.09
C HIS A 124 5.45 0.09 5.41
N PRO A 125 5.69 1.42 5.34
CA PRO A 125 6.98 1.93 4.90
C PRO A 125 8.08 1.45 5.85
N GLN A 126 9.17 0.96 5.29
CA GLN A 126 10.32 0.47 6.05
C GLN A 126 11.34 1.58 6.22
N GLY A 127 11.79 1.78 7.44
CA GLY A 127 12.68 2.87 7.81
C GLY A 127 11.90 4.12 8.24
N GLU A 128 12.63 5.06 8.76
CA GLU A 128 12.12 6.35 9.21
C GLU A 128 13.01 7.45 8.61
N PRO A 129 12.43 8.39 7.85
CA PRO A 129 13.21 9.53 7.37
C PRO A 129 13.65 10.39 8.55
N VAL A 130 14.79 11.06 8.40
CA VAL A 130 15.28 12.00 9.42
C VAL A 130 14.22 13.10 9.63
N GLY A 131 13.74 13.20 10.88
CA GLY A 131 12.64 14.10 11.24
C GLY A 131 11.23 13.52 11.09
N GLY A 132 11.12 12.22 10.79
CA GLY A 132 9.82 11.53 10.63
C GLY A 132 9.17 11.76 9.27
N TYR A 133 8.00 11.17 9.08
CA TYR A 133 7.19 11.39 7.86
C TYR A 133 6.44 12.71 7.94
N THR A 134 6.53 13.50 6.88
CA THR A 134 5.71 14.71 6.72
C THR A 134 4.26 14.35 6.40
N GLN A 135 3.33 15.28 6.67
CA GLN A 135 1.90 15.09 6.32
C GLN A 135 1.69 14.83 4.82
N ILE A 136 2.53 15.42 3.97
CA ILE A 136 2.46 15.19 2.50
C ILE A 136 2.87 13.76 2.17
N GLU A 137 3.91 13.24 2.80
CA GLU A 137 4.36 11.86 2.58
C GLU A 137 3.36 10.84 3.11
N ILE A 138 2.78 11.09 4.29
CA ILE A 138 1.71 10.27 4.85
C ILE A 138 0.53 10.21 3.88
N ARG A 139 0.08 11.37 3.39
CA ARG A 139 -1.00 11.45 2.41
C ARG A 139 -0.67 10.72 1.11
N ALA A 140 0.55 10.86 0.60
CA ALA A 140 0.98 10.13 -0.59
C ALA A 140 0.92 8.61 -0.40
N LEU A 141 1.28 8.10 0.78
CA LEU A 141 1.18 6.68 1.11
C LEU A 141 -0.27 6.20 1.14
N HIS A 142 -1.19 6.97 1.74
CA HIS A 142 -2.63 6.67 1.71
C HIS A 142 -3.17 6.65 0.27
N GLU A 143 -2.84 7.66 -0.52
CA GLU A 143 -3.28 7.75 -1.92
C GLU A 143 -2.70 6.62 -2.80
N LEU A 144 -1.48 6.15 -2.54
CA LEU A 144 -0.93 4.97 -3.20
C LEU A 144 -1.79 3.73 -2.92
N GLY A 145 -2.19 3.52 -1.66
CA GLY A 145 -3.05 2.41 -1.27
C GLY A 145 -4.43 2.49 -1.92
N HIS A 146 -5.07 3.65 -1.90
CA HIS A 146 -6.35 3.87 -2.57
C HIS A 146 -6.23 3.70 -4.09
N GLY A 147 -5.17 4.22 -4.68
CA GLY A 147 -4.91 4.15 -6.11
C GLY A 147 -4.75 2.73 -6.65
N ILE A 148 -4.43 1.75 -5.84
CA ILE A 148 -4.38 0.34 -6.24
C ILE A 148 -5.69 -0.42 -5.98
N GLY A 149 -6.73 0.29 -5.54
CA GLY A 149 -8.10 -0.22 -5.45
C GLY A 149 -8.57 -0.55 -4.03
N ALA A 150 -7.85 -0.12 -3.00
CA ALA A 150 -8.30 -0.29 -1.61
C ALA A 150 -9.42 0.70 -1.27
N SER A 151 -10.46 0.22 -0.60
CA SER A 151 -11.47 1.08 0.04
C SER A 151 -11.02 1.59 1.41
N SER A 152 -10.07 0.92 2.04
CA SER A 152 -9.50 1.31 3.33
C SER A 152 -7.99 1.09 3.31
N VAL A 153 -7.25 2.12 3.69
CA VAL A 153 -5.79 2.11 3.80
C VAL A 153 -5.41 2.49 5.21
N VAL A 154 -4.50 1.71 5.77
CA VAL A 154 -3.83 2.00 7.03
C VAL A 154 -2.34 2.13 6.73
N VAL A 155 -1.71 3.22 7.17
CA VAL A 155 -0.27 3.37 7.11
C VAL A 155 0.29 3.11 8.50
N TRP A 156 1.14 2.09 8.60
CA TRP A 156 1.73 1.62 9.85
C TRP A 156 3.22 1.96 9.92
N GLN A 157 3.66 2.51 11.02
CA GLN A 157 5.08 2.69 11.35
C GLN A 157 5.39 1.96 12.65
N GLY A 158 6.33 1.03 12.62
CA GLY A 158 6.70 0.23 13.78
C GLY A 158 7.25 -1.15 13.42
N PRO A 159 7.22 -2.12 14.34
CA PRO A 159 7.64 -3.48 14.07
C PRO A 159 6.74 -4.19 13.04
N GLU A 160 7.23 -5.27 12.45
CA GLU A 160 6.46 -6.07 11.51
C GLU A 160 5.19 -6.64 12.17
N LEU A 161 4.06 -6.48 11.49
CA LEU A 161 2.77 -6.95 11.97
C LEU A 161 2.55 -8.42 11.64
N THR A 162 1.99 -9.14 12.61
CA THR A 162 1.50 -10.50 12.40
C THR A 162 0.18 -10.50 11.62
N ASN A 163 -0.15 -11.63 11.02
CA ASN A 163 -1.44 -11.78 10.33
C ASN A 163 -2.63 -11.57 11.29
N GLU A 164 -2.52 -12.05 12.53
CA GLU A 164 -3.54 -11.88 13.55
C GLU A 164 -3.77 -10.41 13.90
N GLN A 165 -2.70 -9.63 14.12
CA GLN A 165 -2.79 -8.20 14.40
C GLN A 165 -3.51 -7.44 13.28
N ILE A 166 -3.21 -7.79 12.02
CA ILE A 166 -3.85 -7.17 10.87
C ILE A 166 -5.33 -7.58 10.75
N LEU A 167 -5.65 -8.87 10.94
CA LEU A 167 -7.01 -9.37 10.85
C LEU A 167 -7.91 -8.79 11.94
N THR A 168 -7.39 -8.74 13.18
CA THR A 168 -8.12 -8.24 14.35
C THR A 168 -8.07 -6.71 14.50
N ARG A 169 -7.26 -6.01 13.66
CA ARG A 169 -7.00 -4.57 13.75
C ARG A 169 -6.43 -4.13 15.12
N ARG A 170 -5.71 -5.04 15.78
CA ARG A 170 -5.04 -4.78 17.06
C ARG A 170 -3.57 -4.50 16.81
N TYR A 171 -3.25 -3.24 16.62
CA TYR A 171 -1.89 -2.80 16.36
C TYR A 171 -1.13 -2.65 17.68
N PRO A 172 0.17 -3.06 17.76
CA PRO A 172 0.96 -2.95 18.97
C PRO A 172 1.27 -1.50 19.31
N THR A 173 1.36 -1.20 20.61
CA THR A 173 1.69 0.15 21.12
C THR A 173 3.16 0.54 20.88
N THR A 174 4.00 -0.38 20.42
CA THR A 174 5.41 -0.15 20.03
C THR A 174 5.56 0.50 18.65
N GLY A 175 4.46 0.80 17.98
CA GLY A 175 4.41 1.54 16.73
C GLY A 175 3.23 2.50 16.73
N GLN A 176 2.98 3.10 15.58
CA GLN A 176 1.91 4.10 15.41
C GLN A 176 1.25 4.00 14.04
N LEU A 177 -0.02 4.42 13.99
CA LEU A 177 -0.73 4.67 12.75
C LEU A 177 -0.38 6.09 12.29
N LEU A 178 0.00 6.23 11.02
CA LEU A 178 0.25 7.52 10.39
C LEU A 178 -1.05 8.00 9.72
N GLU A 179 -1.59 9.15 10.18
CA GLU A 179 -2.84 9.75 9.71
C GLU A 179 -2.62 11.15 9.11
#